data_f4fdcb7bf3b5c611f854dfb77df687d0
#
_entry.id   f4fdcb7bf3b5c611f854dfb77df687d0
#
_cell.length_a   1.000
_cell.length_b   1.000
_cell.length_c   1.000
_cell.angle_alpha   90.00
_cell.angle_beta   90.00
_cell.angle_gamma   90.00
#
_symmetry.space_group_name_H-M   'P 1'
#
loop_
_entity.id
_entity.type
_entity.pdbx_description
1 polymer ?
#
loop_
_entity_poly.entity_id
_entity_poly.type
_entity_poly.pdbx_seq_one_letter_code
_entity_poly.pdbx_strand_id
1 'polypeptide(L)'
;MDDWFTLERIDEDTDILSEYRHWEETHCYLLRGRERSLLIDTGLGICDIRQAVDRLTDRPVAAVATHIHWDHIGGHRYFPEFYAHEAELNWLSGGFPLSVEAVRAMVADRCCLPEDFDVSRYTLFQGHPARVLRDGDRIELGGRTLEVLHTPGHS
;
A
#
# COMPACT_ATOMS: atom_id res chain seq x y z
N MET A 1 8.38 1.89 20.21
CA MET A 1 8.24 2.32 18.79
C MET A 1 8.35 1.05 17.98
N ASP A 2 7.30 0.67 17.30
CA ASP A 2 7.24 -0.65 16.67
C ASP A 2 8.17 -0.69 15.45
N ASP A 3 9.18 -1.57 15.48
CA ASP A 3 10.13 -1.78 14.37
C ASP A 3 9.54 -2.72 13.30
N TRP A 4 8.25 -2.56 13.01
CA TRP A 4 7.57 -3.40 12.02
C TRP A 4 8.13 -3.20 10.61
N PHE A 5 8.31 -1.94 10.20
CA PHE A 5 8.83 -1.61 8.88
C PHE A 5 10.35 -1.48 8.90
N THR A 6 11.03 -2.21 8.01
CA THR A 6 12.42 -1.93 7.67
C THR A 6 12.47 -0.84 6.61
N LEU A 7 13.22 0.23 6.89
CA LEU A 7 13.35 1.38 5.99
C LEU A 7 14.70 1.33 5.27
N GLU A 8 14.67 1.35 3.95
CA GLU A 8 15.85 1.34 3.10
C GLU A 8 15.75 2.48 2.09
N ARG A 9 16.86 3.15 1.85
CA ARG A 9 16.95 4.22 0.84
C ARG A 9 17.60 3.70 -0.42
N ILE A 10 16.89 3.79 -1.56
CA ILE A 10 17.42 3.43 -2.88
C ILE A 10 18.23 4.59 -3.47
N ASP A 11 17.67 5.79 -3.43
CA ASP A 11 18.27 7.03 -3.95
C ASP A 11 17.75 8.25 -3.15
N GLU A 12 18.12 9.47 -3.58
CA GLU A 12 17.75 10.71 -2.90
C GLU A 12 16.24 10.89 -2.74
N ASP A 13 15.45 10.34 -3.67
CA ASP A 13 14.01 10.56 -3.79
C ASP A 13 13.18 9.28 -3.70
N THR A 14 13.79 8.15 -3.30
CA THR A 14 13.11 6.85 -3.21
C THR A 14 13.50 6.09 -1.96
N ASP A 15 12.51 5.75 -1.14
CA ASP A 15 12.68 4.84 0.01
C ASP A 15 11.80 3.59 -0.16
N ILE A 16 12.24 2.47 0.42
CA ILE A 16 11.45 1.23 0.56
C ILE A 16 11.04 1.08 2.03
N LEU A 17 9.80 0.68 2.24
CA LEU A 17 9.26 0.25 3.53
C LEU A 17 8.90 -1.22 3.40
N SER A 18 9.62 -2.09 4.08
CA SER A 18 9.51 -3.56 3.94
C SER A 18 8.96 -4.19 5.21
N GLU A 19 8.12 -5.21 5.07
CA GLU A 19 7.47 -5.95 6.16
C GLU A 19 8.09 -7.35 6.32
N TYR A 20 9.43 -7.43 6.53
CA TYR A 20 10.19 -8.70 6.64
C TYR A 20 9.79 -9.61 7.83
N ARG A 21 8.99 -9.10 8.77
CA ARG A 21 8.50 -9.92 9.90
C ARG A 21 7.31 -10.80 9.53
N HIS A 22 6.77 -10.63 8.32
CA HIS A 22 5.70 -11.44 7.76
C HIS A 22 6.21 -12.26 6.56
N TRP A 23 5.65 -13.43 6.36
CA TRP A 23 6.09 -14.35 5.29
C TRP A 23 5.81 -13.84 3.86
N GLU A 24 4.86 -12.92 3.68
CA GLU A 24 4.63 -12.25 2.39
C GLU A 24 5.75 -11.28 2.03
N GLU A 25 6.46 -10.75 3.04
CA GLU A 25 7.59 -9.82 2.84
C GLU A 25 7.24 -8.65 1.90
N THR A 26 6.07 -8.02 2.08
CA THR A 26 5.63 -6.93 1.20
C THR A 26 6.56 -5.72 1.24
N HIS A 27 6.69 -5.08 0.09
CA HIS A 27 7.51 -3.89 -0.08
C HIS A 27 6.66 -2.74 -0.62
N CYS A 28 6.71 -1.60 0.07
CA CYS A 28 6.07 -0.36 -0.34
C CYS A 28 7.14 0.66 -0.74
N TYR A 29 6.91 1.43 -1.79
CA TYR A 29 7.90 2.36 -2.32
C TYR A 29 7.40 3.79 -2.16
N LEU A 30 8.11 4.60 -1.37
CA LEU A 30 7.84 6.03 -1.26
C LEU A 30 8.67 6.79 -2.29
N LEU A 31 8.00 7.39 -3.26
CA LEU A 31 8.59 8.21 -4.30
C LEU A 31 8.35 9.69 -3.96
N ARG A 32 9.42 10.46 -3.77
CA ARG A 32 9.32 11.90 -3.47
C ARG A 32 9.46 12.72 -4.74
N GLY A 33 8.58 13.71 -4.91
CA GLY A 33 8.72 14.78 -5.87
C GLY A 33 8.88 16.12 -5.15
N ARG A 34 8.96 17.20 -5.89
CA ARG A 34 9.11 18.56 -5.31
C ARG A 34 7.81 19.09 -4.71
N GLU A 35 6.65 18.66 -5.19
CA GLU A 35 5.33 19.15 -4.79
C GLU A 35 4.58 18.17 -3.89
N ARG A 36 4.71 16.87 -4.18
CA ARG A 36 4.05 15.79 -3.46
C ARG A 36 4.86 14.50 -3.52
N SER A 37 4.50 13.54 -2.70
CA SER A 37 5.04 12.19 -2.70
C SER A 37 3.96 11.18 -3.09
N LEU A 38 4.37 10.02 -3.58
CA LEU A 38 3.50 8.89 -3.90
C LEU A 38 4.02 7.65 -3.17
N LEU A 39 3.14 7.00 -2.43
CA LEU A 39 3.41 5.69 -1.86
C LEU A 39 2.81 4.61 -2.78
N ILE A 40 3.66 3.78 -3.35
CA ILE A 40 3.25 2.61 -4.14
C ILE A 40 3.06 1.45 -3.19
N ASP A 41 1.84 0.94 -3.12
CA ASP A 41 1.33 -0.02 -2.16
C ASP A 41 1.40 0.45 -0.69
N THR A 42 0.70 -0.21 0.19
CA THR A 42 0.58 0.18 1.58
C THR A 42 0.70 -1.00 2.55
N GLY A 43 1.14 -2.14 2.03
CA GLY A 43 1.44 -3.33 2.80
C GLY A 43 0.24 -4.04 3.40
N LEU A 44 0.54 -4.86 4.38
CA LEU A 44 -0.39 -5.77 5.05
C LEU A 44 -1.46 -5.06 5.91
N GLY A 45 -1.20 -3.82 6.33
CA GLY A 45 -2.10 -3.09 7.24
C GLY A 45 -2.06 -3.58 8.68
N ILE A 46 -1.01 -4.29 9.08
CA ILE A 46 -0.75 -4.73 10.46
C ILE A 46 -0.36 -3.53 11.31
N CYS A 47 0.58 -2.72 10.85
CA CYS A 47 0.98 -1.47 11.49
C CYS A 47 0.58 -0.25 10.64
N ASP A 48 0.49 0.90 11.27
CA ASP A 48 0.17 2.17 10.60
C ASP A 48 1.38 2.67 9.79
N ILE A 49 1.40 2.32 8.50
CA ILE A 49 2.46 2.72 7.56
C ILE A 49 2.54 4.24 7.40
N ARG A 50 1.43 4.98 7.63
CA ARG A 50 1.40 6.43 7.55
C ARG A 50 2.40 7.08 8.52
N GLN A 51 2.52 6.55 9.74
CA GLN A 51 3.49 7.04 10.71
C GLN A 51 4.94 6.84 10.25
N ALA A 52 5.23 5.78 9.50
CA ALA A 52 6.56 5.56 8.92
C ALA A 52 6.83 6.53 7.77
N VAL A 53 5.83 6.75 6.91
CA VAL A 53 5.90 7.68 5.77
C VAL A 53 6.07 9.13 6.25
N ASP A 54 5.36 9.56 7.28
CA ASP A 54 5.44 10.93 7.81
C ASP A 54 6.82 11.28 8.42
N ARG A 55 7.65 10.26 8.70
CA ARG A 55 9.07 10.48 9.10
C ARG A 55 10.00 10.68 7.91
N LEU A 56 9.59 10.31 6.71
CA LEU A 56 10.39 10.34 5.49
C LEU A 56 10.09 11.56 4.61
N THR A 57 8.90 12.15 4.74
CA THR A 57 8.47 13.31 3.95
C THR A 57 7.47 14.17 4.71
N ASP A 58 7.56 15.49 4.54
CA ASP A 58 6.60 16.49 5.02
C ASP A 58 5.59 16.91 3.92
N ARG A 59 5.72 16.34 2.72
CA ARG A 59 4.87 16.67 1.58
C ARG A 59 3.55 15.91 1.61
N PRO A 60 2.51 16.42 0.94
CA PRO A 60 1.28 15.64 0.71
C PRO A 60 1.59 14.29 0.08
N VAL A 61 1.03 13.20 0.61
CA VAL A 61 1.24 11.84 0.11
C VAL A 61 -0.08 11.28 -0.38
N ALA A 62 -0.11 10.84 -1.65
CA ALA A 62 -1.13 9.95 -2.17
C ALA A 62 -0.61 8.51 -2.14
N ALA A 63 -1.51 7.53 -2.00
CA ALA A 63 -1.18 6.13 -2.20
C ALA A 63 -1.65 5.65 -3.58
N VAL A 64 -0.97 4.67 -4.16
CA VAL A 64 -1.41 3.98 -5.37
C VAL A 64 -1.20 2.48 -5.20
N ALA A 65 -2.19 1.68 -5.58
CA ALA A 65 -2.06 0.24 -5.58
C ALA A 65 -1.46 -0.24 -6.91
N THR A 66 -0.48 -1.14 -6.85
CA THR A 66 -0.05 -1.91 -8.01
C THR A 66 -1.16 -2.84 -8.45
N HIS A 67 -1.84 -3.48 -7.48
CA HIS A 67 -3.03 -4.31 -7.64
C HIS A 67 -3.76 -4.45 -6.30
N ILE A 68 -4.98 -5.02 -6.31
CA ILE A 68 -5.86 -5.05 -5.14
C ILE A 68 -5.82 -6.42 -4.44
N HIS A 69 -4.63 -6.88 -4.10
CA HIS A 69 -4.50 -7.95 -3.11
C HIS A 69 -4.39 -7.38 -1.70
N TRP A 70 -4.83 -8.16 -0.71
CA TRP A 70 -4.96 -7.74 0.69
C TRP A 70 -3.66 -7.26 1.31
N ASP A 71 -2.54 -7.84 0.90
CA ASP A 71 -1.18 -7.57 1.36
C ASP A 71 -0.57 -6.29 0.73
N HIS A 72 -1.21 -5.73 -0.30
CA HIS A 72 -0.78 -4.49 -0.97
C HIS A 72 -1.59 -3.26 -0.58
N ILE A 73 -2.81 -3.45 -0.07
CA ILE A 73 -3.73 -2.33 0.20
C ILE A 73 -4.14 -2.19 1.67
N GLY A 74 -3.57 -2.99 2.57
CA GLY A 74 -3.99 -3.03 3.97
C GLY A 74 -3.89 -1.67 4.69
N GLY A 75 -2.91 -0.85 4.34
CA GLY A 75 -2.71 0.49 4.87
C GLY A 75 -3.39 1.62 4.10
N HIS A 76 -4.14 1.35 3.01
CA HIS A 76 -4.81 2.41 2.22
C HIS A 76 -5.77 3.27 3.05
N ARG A 77 -6.35 2.70 4.12
CA ARG A 77 -7.20 3.41 5.07
C ARG A 77 -6.57 4.64 5.71
N TYR A 78 -5.26 4.74 5.72
CA TYR A 78 -4.50 5.87 6.27
C TYR A 78 -4.23 6.98 5.25
N PHE A 79 -4.63 6.78 3.97
CA PHE A 79 -4.41 7.73 2.88
C PHE A 79 -5.76 8.15 2.27
N PRO A 80 -6.26 9.36 2.61
CA PRO A 80 -7.52 9.87 2.05
C PRO A 80 -7.49 10.00 0.52
N GLU A 81 -6.30 10.26 -0.03
CA GLU A 81 -6.07 10.31 -1.46
C GLU A 81 -5.34 9.04 -1.90
N PHE A 82 -6.06 8.14 -2.57
CA PHE A 82 -5.47 6.96 -3.18
C PHE A 82 -5.96 6.74 -4.60
N TYR A 83 -5.17 6.03 -5.39
CA TYR A 83 -5.42 5.74 -6.79
C TYR A 83 -5.42 4.22 -7.02
N ALA A 84 -6.25 3.77 -7.96
CA ALA A 84 -6.30 2.38 -8.39
C ALA A 84 -6.64 2.27 -9.87
N HIS A 85 -6.20 1.20 -10.52
CA HIS A 85 -6.52 0.94 -11.92
C HIS A 85 -7.99 0.56 -12.10
N GLU A 86 -8.61 0.95 -13.23
CA GLU A 86 -10.03 0.70 -13.49
C GLU A 86 -10.41 -0.79 -13.45
N ALA A 87 -9.50 -1.68 -13.86
CA ALA A 87 -9.72 -3.13 -13.83
C ALA A 87 -9.92 -3.70 -12.41
N GLU A 88 -9.42 -3.02 -11.37
CA GLU A 88 -9.41 -3.48 -9.99
C GLU A 88 -10.59 -2.98 -9.14
N LEU A 89 -11.44 -2.11 -9.68
CA LEU A 89 -12.50 -1.43 -8.93
C LEU A 89 -13.53 -2.38 -8.31
N ASN A 90 -13.81 -3.51 -8.96
CA ASN A 90 -14.72 -4.51 -8.43
C ASN A 90 -14.23 -5.09 -7.10
N TRP A 91 -12.95 -5.38 -6.98
CA TRP A 91 -12.37 -5.92 -5.75
C TRP A 91 -12.34 -4.87 -4.62
N LEU A 92 -12.06 -3.62 -4.94
CA LEU A 92 -12.17 -2.50 -3.99
C LEU A 92 -13.60 -2.28 -3.47
N SER A 93 -14.60 -2.63 -4.26
CA SER A 93 -16.02 -2.48 -3.92
C SER A 93 -16.62 -3.70 -3.19
N GLY A 94 -15.81 -4.64 -2.74
CA GLY A 94 -16.24 -5.84 -2.01
C GLY A 94 -16.28 -7.11 -2.84
N GLY A 95 -15.86 -7.07 -4.12
CA GLY A 95 -15.78 -8.25 -4.98
C GLY A 95 -14.49 -9.07 -4.83
N PHE A 96 -13.67 -8.81 -3.80
CA PHE A 96 -12.44 -9.58 -3.55
C PHE A 96 -12.77 -11.06 -3.29
N PRO A 97 -12.05 -12.01 -3.94
CA PRO A 97 -12.49 -13.42 -3.99
C PRO A 97 -12.27 -14.21 -2.69
N LEU A 98 -11.53 -13.66 -1.72
CA LEU A 98 -11.29 -14.30 -0.43
C LEU A 98 -12.16 -13.70 0.68
N SER A 99 -12.63 -14.54 1.58
CA SER A 99 -13.32 -14.06 2.79
C SER A 99 -12.36 -13.39 3.75
N VAL A 100 -12.87 -12.51 4.61
CA VAL A 100 -12.05 -11.86 5.64
C VAL A 100 -11.44 -12.89 6.62
N GLU A 101 -12.14 -14.00 6.88
CA GLU A 101 -11.64 -15.10 7.73
C GLU A 101 -10.44 -15.80 7.08
N ALA A 102 -10.48 -16.05 5.78
CA ALA A 102 -9.35 -16.64 5.05
C ALA A 102 -8.14 -15.70 5.10
N VAL A 103 -8.35 -14.40 4.87
CA VAL A 103 -7.25 -13.41 4.94
C VAL A 103 -6.71 -13.28 6.37
N ARG A 104 -7.55 -13.27 7.40
CA ARG A 104 -7.10 -13.27 8.80
C ARG A 104 -6.20 -14.47 9.12
N ALA A 105 -6.52 -15.65 8.60
CA ALA A 105 -5.69 -16.83 8.76
C ALA A 105 -4.31 -16.64 8.09
N MET A 106 -4.25 -16.02 6.91
CA MET A 106 -3.00 -15.70 6.21
C MET A 106 -2.18 -14.63 6.95
N VAL A 107 -2.83 -13.58 7.45
CA VAL A 107 -2.20 -12.53 8.29
C VAL A 107 -1.57 -13.12 9.55
N ALA A 108 -2.18 -14.13 10.14
CA ALA A 108 -1.68 -14.76 11.36
C ALA A 108 -0.64 -15.86 11.12
N ASP A 109 -0.46 -16.30 9.86
CA ASP A 109 0.42 -17.44 9.56
C ASP A 109 1.90 -17.02 9.62
N ARG A 110 2.70 -17.89 10.27
CA ARG A 110 4.19 -17.85 10.28
C ARG A 110 4.83 -16.46 10.40
N CYS A 111 4.30 -15.62 11.32
CA CYS A 111 4.84 -14.28 11.54
C CYS A 111 4.90 -13.93 13.03
N CYS A 112 5.72 -12.93 13.35
CA CYS A 112 5.82 -12.34 14.68
C CYS A 112 5.00 -11.05 14.72
N LEU A 113 3.67 -11.18 14.84
CA LEU A 113 2.78 -10.02 14.96
C LEU A 113 3.13 -9.15 16.17
N PRO A 114 2.90 -7.83 16.12
CA PRO A 114 2.97 -6.96 17.28
C PRO A 114 2.03 -7.45 18.40
N GLU A 115 2.45 -7.27 19.66
CA GLU A 115 1.69 -7.77 20.83
C GLU A 115 0.28 -7.15 20.95
N ASP A 116 0.13 -5.93 20.46
CA ASP A 116 -1.13 -5.17 20.48
C ASP A 116 -1.98 -5.37 19.21
N PHE A 117 -1.51 -6.15 18.24
CA PHE A 117 -2.26 -6.43 17.02
C PHE A 117 -3.26 -7.57 17.21
N ASP A 118 -4.55 -7.23 17.14
CA ASP A 118 -5.66 -8.19 17.23
C ASP A 118 -6.14 -8.61 15.84
N VAL A 119 -5.73 -9.79 15.39
CA VAL A 119 -6.13 -10.39 14.10
C VAL A 119 -7.65 -10.47 13.94
N SER A 120 -8.40 -10.67 15.03
CA SER A 120 -9.86 -10.77 14.96
C SER A 120 -10.52 -9.47 14.48
N ARG A 121 -9.84 -8.34 14.64
CA ARG A 121 -10.27 -7.01 14.20
C ARG A 121 -9.77 -6.64 12.81
N TYR A 122 -8.90 -7.44 12.21
CA TYR A 122 -8.43 -7.17 10.85
C TYR A 122 -9.59 -7.18 9.85
N THR A 123 -9.61 -6.21 8.95
CA THR A 123 -10.62 -6.08 7.90
C THR A 123 -9.95 -5.83 6.55
N LEU A 124 -10.52 -6.39 5.50
CA LEU A 124 -10.14 -6.03 4.14
C LEU A 124 -10.44 -4.55 3.89
N PHE A 125 -9.51 -3.85 3.26
CA PHE A 125 -9.76 -2.48 2.85
C PHE A 125 -10.79 -2.47 1.70
N GLN A 126 -11.78 -1.59 1.82
CA GLN A 126 -12.74 -1.28 0.77
C GLN A 126 -12.85 0.24 0.65
N GLY A 127 -13.02 0.74 -0.57
CA GLY A 127 -13.11 2.17 -0.76
C GLY A 127 -13.26 2.57 -2.23
N HIS A 128 -13.39 3.87 -2.43
CA HIS A 128 -13.45 4.46 -3.77
C HIS A 128 -12.19 5.31 -3.98
N PRO A 129 -11.38 5.02 -5.03
CA PRO A 129 -10.18 5.80 -5.30
C PRO A 129 -10.53 7.25 -5.63
N ALA A 130 -9.70 8.18 -5.18
CA ALA A 130 -9.79 9.59 -5.54
C ALA A 130 -9.52 9.80 -7.04
N ARG A 131 -8.72 8.89 -7.64
CA ARG A 131 -8.45 8.86 -9.08
C ARG A 131 -8.44 7.41 -9.57
N VAL A 132 -9.22 7.15 -10.61
CA VAL A 132 -9.18 5.88 -11.37
C VAL A 132 -8.12 6.01 -12.44
N LEU A 133 -7.20 5.06 -12.49
CA LEU A 133 -6.08 5.04 -13.43
C LEU A 133 -6.37 4.10 -14.61
N ARG A 134 -5.74 4.42 -15.75
CA ARG A 134 -5.74 3.65 -16.98
C ARG A 134 -4.33 3.50 -17.53
N ASP A 135 -4.14 2.58 -18.44
CA ASP A 135 -2.90 2.44 -19.18
C ASP A 135 -2.50 3.74 -19.87
N GLY A 136 -1.24 4.14 -19.73
CA GLY A 136 -0.70 5.40 -20.23
C GLY A 136 -1.00 6.65 -19.39
N ASP A 137 -1.79 6.54 -18.30
CA ASP A 137 -2.00 7.67 -17.39
C ASP A 137 -0.69 8.11 -16.72
N ARG A 138 -0.61 9.40 -16.41
CA ARG A 138 0.57 9.99 -15.77
C ARG A 138 0.24 10.55 -14.40
N ILE A 139 1.15 10.33 -13.46
CA ILE A 139 1.09 10.86 -12.09
C ILE A 139 2.26 11.82 -11.90
N GLU A 140 1.95 13.10 -11.75
CA GLU A 140 2.94 14.16 -11.57
C GLU A 140 3.22 14.39 -10.08
N LEU A 141 4.51 14.42 -9.71
CA LEU A 141 4.96 14.66 -8.33
C LEU A 141 5.71 16.00 -8.16
N GLY A 142 5.79 16.79 -9.23
CA GLY A 142 6.63 17.98 -9.27
C GLY A 142 8.08 17.63 -9.56
N GLY A 143 8.44 17.62 -10.86
CA GLY A 143 9.78 17.26 -11.34
C GLY A 143 10.08 15.77 -11.45
N ARG A 144 9.14 14.93 -11.05
CA ARG A 144 9.13 13.48 -11.26
C ARG A 144 7.75 13.07 -11.74
N THR A 145 7.69 12.28 -12.81
CA THR A 145 6.46 11.80 -13.42
C THR A 145 6.49 10.27 -13.47
N LEU A 146 5.40 9.63 -13.08
CA LEU A 146 5.20 8.20 -13.28
C LEU A 146 4.22 7.98 -14.42
N GLU A 147 4.43 6.93 -15.20
CA GLU A 147 3.48 6.46 -16.22
C GLU A 147 2.92 5.11 -15.79
N VAL A 148 1.61 4.97 -15.92
CA VAL A 148 0.90 3.72 -15.61
C VAL A 148 1.04 2.76 -16.78
N LEU A 149 1.57 1.59 -16.54
CA LEU A 149 1.64 0.49 -17.51
C LEU A 149 0.74 -0.64 -17.02
N HIS A 150 -0.31 -0.95 -17.77
CA HIS A 150 -1.22 -2.04 -17.44
C HIS A 150 -0.62 -3.38 -17.85
N THR A 151 -0.23 -4.19 -16.86
CA THR A 151 0.39 -5.50 -17.05
C THR A 151 -0.41 -6.59 -16.33
N PRO A 152 -1.60 -6.97 -16.85
CA PRO A 152 -2.47 -7.95 -16.20
C PRO A 152 -1.86 -9.36 -16.22
N GLY A 153 -2.37 -10.24 -15.34
CA GLY A 153 -2.00 -11.68 -15.31
C GLY A 153 -1.80 -12.25 -13.92
N HIS A 154 -1.51 -11.42 -12.92
CA HIS A 154 -1.46 -11.80 -11.51
C HIS A 154 -2.80 -11.48 -10.81
N SER A 155 -3.45 -10.40 -11.18
CA SER A 155 -4.80 -10.00 -10.74
C SER A 155 -5.67 -9.66 -11.93
#